data_0050b56f8e0d89d82032d141dcf3ce04
#
_entry.id   0050b56f8e0d89d82032d141dcf3ce04
#
_cell.length_a   1.000
_cell.length_b   1.000
_cell.length_c   1.000
_cell.angle_alpha   90.00
_cell.angle_beta   90.00
_cell.angle_gamma   90.00
#
_symmetry.space_group_name_H-M   'P 1'
#
loop_
_entity.id
_entity.type
_entity.pdbx_description
1 polymer ?
#
loop_
_entity_poly.entity_id
_entity_poly.type
_entity_poly.pdbx_seq_one_letter_code
_entity_poly.pdbx_strand_id
1 'polypeptide(L)'
;DFTDYKLIEDSKFEFKYRNLILTGHSGPSIGGLMVLKYIEKLSKGVNIESLIDVYKNRKDSYEFFGDRKTFIKKEILNLTKSSSTIQVNTSDEMNNHFSITFSSGYGSGVLCKNTGMYFNNSLGEIELNPQGFLGETKGDRLISNMSPLIIQSENGITTIGSPGADRISSAIAQVLLNYSKSNNWKQA
;
A
#
# COMPACT_ATOMS: atom_id res chain seq x y z
N ASP A 1 -14.31 -1.37 21.95
CA ASP A 1 -14.49 -2.78 22.25
C ASP A 1 -14.17 -3.60 21.01
N PHE A 2 -13.28 -4.60 21.12
CA PHE A 2 -12.87 -5.45 20.01
C PHE A 2 -13.81 -6.67 19.82
N THR A 3 -14.79 -6.85 20.69
CA THR A 3 -15.73 -8.00 20.60
C THR A 3 -16.57 -7.97 19.33
N ASP A 4 -16.84 -6.79 18.80
CA ASP A 4 -17.63 -6.59 17.57
C ASP A 4 -16.77 -6.50 16.30
N TYR A 5 -15.44 -6.56 16.46
CA TYR A 5 -14.55 -6.49 15.30
C TYR A 5 -14.62 -7.79 14.49
N LYS A 6 -14.99 -7.65 13.23
CA LYS A 6 -15.05 -8.78 12.28
C LYS A 6 -13.92 -8.67 11.27
N LEU A 7 -13.21 -9.78 11.08
CA LEU A 7 -12.33 -9.91 9.92
C LEU A 7 -13.21 -9.84 8.67
N ILE A 8 -12.82 -9.02 7.71
CA ILE A 8 -13.45 -9.01 6.38
C ILE A 8 -12.57 -9.83 5.47
N GLU A 9 -13.11 -10.94 5.00
CA GLU A 9 -12.55 -11.69 3.88
C GLU A 9 -13.05 -11.02 2.60
N ASP A 10 -12.19 -10.21 2.01
CA ASP A 10 -12.53 -9.45 0.83
C ASP A 10 -12.06 -10.13 -0.44
N SER A 11 -12.62 -9.69 -1.56
CA SER A 11 -12.25 -10.19 -2.88
C SER A 11 -10.81 -9.81 -3.22
N LYS A 12 -10.09 -10.76 -3.79
CA LYS A 12 -8.81 -10.51 -4.44
C LYS A 12 -9.05 -9.88 -5.82
N PHE A 13 -8.14 -9.04 -6.26
CA PHE A 13 -8.01 -8.73 -7.68
C PHE A 13 -6.93 -9.65 -8.29
N GLU A 14 -7.09 -9.91 -9.58
CA GLU A 14 -6.08 -10.58 -10.40
C GLU A 14 -5.89 -9.77 -11.67
N PHE A 15 -4.67 -9.48 -12.03
CA PHE A 15 -4.33 -8.65 -13.18
C PHE A 15 -3.16 -9.25 -13.96
N LYS A 16 -3.32 -9.42 -15.26
CA LYS A 16 -2.27 -9.91 -16.14
C LYS A 16 -1.50 -8.78 -16.78
N TYR A 17 -0.20 -8.75 -16.57
CA TYR A 17 0.72 -7.82 -17.22
C TYR A 17 1.88 -8.57 -17.85
N ARG A 18 1.96 -8.56 -19.21
CA ARG A 18 2.91 -9.35 -19.98
C ARG A 18 2.88 -10.84 -19.57
N ASN A 19 3.99 -11.36 -19.07
CA ASN A 19 4.16 -12.74 -18.58
C ASN A 19 3.90 -12.86 -17.06
N LEU A 20 3.37 -11.83 -16.41
CA LEU A 20 3.11 -11.81 -14.98
C LEU A 20 1.61 -11.85 -14.70
N ILE A 21 1.21 -12.59 -13.68
CA ILE A 21 -0.11 -12.52 -13.06
C ILE A 21 0.10 -11.93 -11.67
N LEU A 22 -0.51 -10.78 -11.42
CA LEU A 22 -0.44 -10.05 -10.16
C LEU A 22 -1.73 -10.29 -9.38
N THR A 23 -1.61 -10.81 -8.18
CA THR A 23 -2.74 -11.03 -7.29
C THR A 23 -2.56 -10.19 -6.04
N GLY A 24 -3.59 -9.45 -5.66
CA GLY A 24 -3.59 -8.59 -4.49
C GLY A 24 -4.98 -8.38 -3.93
N HIS A 25 -5.08 -7.60 -2.87
CA HIS A 25 -6.32 -7.28 -2.17
C HIS A 25 -7.04 -6.10 -2.82
N SER A 26 -8.35 -6.15 -2.94
CA SER A 26 -9.15 -5.14 -3.67
C SER A 26 -9.65 -3.98 -2.82
N GLY A 27 -9.52 -4.04 -1.51
CA GLY A 27 -9.94 -2.96 -0.61
C GLY A 27 -9.97 -3.39 0.87
N PRO A 28 -10.00 -2.49 1.81
CA PRO A 28 -9.91 -1.03 1.70
C PRO A 28 -8.50 -0.54 1.35
N SER A 29 -7.53 -1.45 1.16
CA SER A 29 -6.20 -1.08 0.68
C SER A 29 -6.25 -0.72 -0.81
N ILE A 30 -5.88 0.51 -1.14
CA ILE A 30 -5.79 0.99 -2.53
C ILE A 30 -4.40 0.76 -3.14
N GLY A 31 -3.42 0.35 -2.33
CA GLY A 31 -2.03 0.26 -2.73
C GLY A 31 -1.82 -0.65 -3.93
N GLY A 32 -2.44 -1.83 -3.93
CA GLY A 32 -2.38 -2.75 -5.06
C GLY A 32 -2.94 -2.17 -6.35
N LEU A 33 -4.09 -1.50 -6.29
CA LEU A 33 -4.67 -0.81 -7.45
C LEU A 33 -3.77 0.34 -7.95
N MET A 34 -3.10 1.04 -7.05
CA MET A 34 -2.14 2.08 -7.41
C MET A 34 -0.92 1.49 -8.14
N VAL A 35 -0.44 0.31 -7.73
CA VAL A 35 0.62 -0.41 -8.47
C VAL A 35 0.18 -0.64 -9.92
N LEU A 36 -1.05 -1.10 -10.15
CA LEU A 36 -1.56 -1.33 -11.51
C LEU A 36 -1.63 -0.05 -12.33
N LYS A 37 -2.11 1.06 -11.75
CA LYS A 37 -2.13 2.37 -12.41
C LYS A 37 -0.71 2.86 -12.77
N TYR A 38 0.26 2.68 -11.88
CA TYR A 38 1.66 2.98 -12.18
C TYR A 38 2.20 2.11 -13.32
N ILE A 39 1.95 0.80 -13.30
CA ILE A 39 2.37 -0.11 -14.37
C ILE A 39 1.77 0.31 -15.71
N GLU A 40 0.47 0.62 -15.76
CA GLU A 40 -0.19 1.06 -16.97
C GLU A 40 0.44 2.33 -17.55
N LYS A 41 0.64 3.35 -16.73
CA LYS A 41 1.23 4.62 -17.16
C LYS A 41 2.69 4.48 -17.58
N LEU A 42 3.49 3.83 -16.75
CA LEU A 42 4.93 3.67 -17.01
C LEU A 42 5.24 2.71 -18.15
N SER A 43 4.34 1.80 -18.49
CA SER A 43 4.51 0.89 -19.64
C SER A 43 4.45 1.60 -20.98
N LYS A 44 3.78 2.75 -21.04
CA LYS A 44 3.65 3.61 -22.24
C LYS A 44 4.82 4.58 -22.43
N GLY A 45 5.70 4.66 -21.46
CA GLY A 45 6.87 5.53 -21.43
C GLY A 45 7.08 6.12 -20.04
N VAL A 46 8.31 5.99 -19.52
CA VAL A 46 8.62 6.52 -18.19
C VAL A 46 8.96 7.99 -18.33
N ASN A 47 8.07 8.86 -17.86
CA ASN A 47 8.39 10.24 -17.58
C ASN A 47 7.89 10.66 -16.20
N ILE A 48 8.50 11.67 -15.63
CA ILE A 48 8.13 12.21 -14.32
C ILE A 48 6.68 12.69 -14.29
N GLU A 49 6.18 13.24 -15.38
CA GLU A 49 4.80 13.71 -15.52
C GLU A 49 3.79 12.57 -15.35
N SER A 50 4.08 11.39 -15.93
CA SER A 50 3.24 10.19 -15.73
C SER A 50 3.17 9.75 -14.28
N LEU A 51 4.27 9.85 -13.53
CA LEU A 51 4.32 9.54 -12.10
C LEU A 51 3.54 10.56 -11.29
N ILE A 52 3.71 11.85 -11.60
CA ILE A 52 2.97 12.95 -10.97
C ILE A 52 1.47 12.82 -11.24
N ASP A 53 1.09 12.41 -12.44
CA ASP A 53 -0.31 12.23 -12.85
C ASP A 53 -0.97 11.08 -12.06
N VAL A 54 -0.31 9.94 -11.94
CA VAL A 54 -0.80 8.84 -11.09
C VAL A 54 -0.93 9.28 -9.64
N TYR A 55 0.05 10.03 -9.12
CA TYR A 55 0.03 10.56 -7.75
C TYR A 55 -1.10 11.59 -7.54
N LYS A 56 -1.34 12.47 -8.51
CA LYS A 56 -2.45 13.43 -8.49
C LYS A 56 -3.80 12.73 -8.57
N ASN A 57 -3.96 11.76 -9.47
CA ASN A 57 -5.19 10.98 -9.62
C ASN A 57 -5.48 10.10 -8.39
N ARG A 58 -4.46 9.75 -7.61
CA ARG A 58 -4.64 9.15 -6.30
C ARG A 58 -5.38 10.11 -5.36
N LYS A 59 -5.01 11.40 -5.37
CA LYS A 59 -5.72 12.44 -4.59
C LYS A 59 -7.17 12.59 -5.05
N ASP A 60 -7.46 12.41 -6.32
CA ASP A 60 -8.81 12.45 -6.85
C ASP A 60 -9.65 11.25 -6.38
N SER A 61 -9.00 10.12 -6.13
CA SER A 61 -9.63 8.96 -5.45
C SER A 61 -9.97 9.26 -3.98
N TYR A 62 -9.34 10.27 -3.39
CA TYR A 62 -9.65 10.81 -2.06
C TYR A 62 -10.57 12.04 -2.09
N GLU A 63 -11.05 12.50 -3.27
CA GLU A 63 -11.89 13.70 -3.39
C GLU A 63 -13.24 13.62 -2.67
N PHE A 64 -13.59 12.47 -2.19
CA PHE A 64 -14.71 12.34 -1.26
C PHE A 64 -14.52 13.10 0.07
N PHE A 65 -13.31 13.61 0.37
CA PHE A 65 -12.91 13.99 1.73
C PHE A 65 -12.18 15.35 1.83
N GLY A 66 -12.87 16.51 1.68
CA GLY A 66 -12.54 17.81 2.28
C GLY A 66 -11.32 18.65 1.85
N ASP A 67 -11.15 19.83 2.44
CA ASP A 67 -10.26 20.93 2.04
C ASP A 67 -8.75 20.61 2.11
N ARG A 68 -8.11 20.61 0.94
CA ARG A 68 -6.74 20.16 0.66
C ARG A 68 -5.62 21.16 0.92
N LYS A 69 -5.91 22.47 1.01
CA LYS A 69 -4.86 23.50 1.05
C LYS A 69 -4.10 23.54 2.37
N THR A 70 -4.79 23.29 3.46
CA THR A 70 -4.20 23.25 4.80
C THR A 70 -3.34 22.01 5.00
N PHE A 71 -3.63 20.95 4.30
CA PHE A 71 -2.98 19.65 4.33
C PHE A 71 -1.54 19.68 3.78
N ILE A 72 -1.35 20.22 2.58
CA ILE A 72 -0.05 20.23 1.88
C ILE A 72 1.03 21.00 2.67
N LYS A 73 0.65 22.04 3.39
CA LYS A 73 1.60 22.82 4.21
C LYS A 73 2.15 22.08 5.42
N LYS A 74 1.37 21.19 6.04
CA LYS A 74 1.81 20.33 7.15
C LYS A 74 2.71 19.19 6.71
N GLU A 75 2.48 18.64 5.53
CA GLU A 75 3.21 17.50 4.98
C GLU A 75 4.68 17.79 4.71
N ILE A 76 4.99 18.98 4.20
CA ILE A 76 6.38 19.40 3.93
C ILE A 76 7.24 19.40 5.20
N LEU A 77 6.62 19.64 6.36
CA LEU A 77 7.30 19.63 7.67
C LEU A 77 7.53 18.24 8.27
N ASN A 78 6.90 17.20 7.71
CA ASN A 78 6.93 15.84 8.25
C ASN A 78 7.79 14.83 7.44
N LEU A 79 8.52 15.28 6.42
CA LEU A 79 9.33 14.45 5.52
C LEU A 79 10.48 13.67 6.20
N THR A 80 10.71 13.87 7.49
CA THR A 80 11.77 13.20 8.25
C THR A 80 11.30 12.04 9.12
N LYS A 81 10.02 11.70 9.13
CA LYS A 81 9.50 10.63 9.98
C LYS A 81 9.65 9.28 9.32
N SER A 82 10.28 8.35 10.00
CA SER A 82 10.42 6.96 9.60
C SER A 82 9.06 6.25 9.70
N SER A 83 8.59 5.65 8.61
CA SER A 83 7.43 4.75 8.64
C SER A 83 7.79 3.46 9.38
N SER A 84 6.88 2.97 10.23
CA SER A 84 7.01 1.70 10.94
C SER A 84 6.37 0.52 10.20
N THR A 85 6.29 0.59 8.90
CA THR A 85 5.71 -0.45 8.06
C THR A 85 6.65 -1.65 7.93
N ILE A 86 6.11 -2.84 8.12
CA ILE A 86 6.81 -4.12 8.02
C ILE A 86 6.16 -4.95 6.92
N GLN A 87 7.01 -5.61 6.13
CA GLN A 87 6.60 -6.60 5.14
C GLN A 87 7.14 -7.96 5.51
N VAL A 88 6.28 -8.97 5.54
CA VAL A 88 6.65 -10.37 5.74
C VAL A 88 6.15 -11.20 4.55
N ASN A 89 7.04 -11.98 3.98
CA ASN A 89 6.75 -12.91 2.91
C ASN A 89 7.21 -14.31 3.32
N THR A 90 6.37 -15.31 3.12
CA THR A 90 6.71 -16.71 3.40
C THR A 90 6.30 -17.62 2.26
N SER A 91 7.04 -18.70 2.09
CA SER A 91 6.71 -19.78 1.16
C SER A 91 7.09 -21.11 1.80
N ASP A 92 6.33 -22.15 1.52
CA ASP A 92 6.63 -23.51 1.98
C ASP A 92 6.93 -24.46 0.81
N GLU A 93 7.32 -25.68 1.14
CA GLU A 93 7.64 -26.74 0.17
C GLU A 93 6.40 -27.26 -0.58
N MET A 94 5.20 -27.00 -0.07
CA MET A 94 3.93 -27.33 -0.73
C MET A 94 3.46 -26.25 -1.70
N ASN A 95 4.31 -25.26 -1.95
CA ASN A 95 4.03 -24.13 -2.82
C ASN A 95 2.89 -23.22 -2.31
N ASN A 96 2.68 -23.17 -1.00
CA ASN A 96 1.86 -22.14 -0.38
C ASN A 96 2.68 -20.86 -0.24
N HIS A 97 2.06 -19.74 -0.57
CA HIS A 97 2.68 -18.42 -0.51
C HIS A 97 1.84 -17.46 0.32
N PHE A 98 2.50 -16.71 1.17
CA PHE A 98 1.85 -15.74 2.01
C PHE A 98 2.62 -14.42 1.98
N SER A 99 1.89 -13.31 1.85
CA SER A 99 2.44 -11.96 1.83
C SER A 99 1.59 -11.05 2.70
N ILE A 100 2.18 -10.40 3.68
CA ILE A 100 1.49 -9.49 4.57
C ILE A 100 2.29 -8.21 4.76
N THR A 101 1.59 -7.08 4.71
CA THR A 101 2.12 -5.78 5.11
C THR A 101 1.33 -5.30 6.33
N PHE A 102 2.01 -4.86 7.36
CA PHE A 102 1.39 -4.23 8.52
C PHE A 102 2.20 -3.04 9.01
N SER A 103 1.51 -2.10 9.64
CA SER A 103 2.10 -0.83 10.06
C SER A 103 1.48 -0.35 11.36
N SER A 104 2.29 0.26 12.20
CA SER A 104 1.81 1.05 13.34
C SER A 104 1.68 2.53 13.00
N GLY A 105 1.73 2.89 11.72
CA GLY A 105 1.83 4.28 11.30
C GLY A 105 3.12 4.91 11.80
N TYR A 106 3.01 6.03 12.52
CA TYR A 106 4.14 6.63 13.23
C TYR A 106 4.24 6.16 14.69
N GLY A 107 3.35 5.24 15.11
CA GLY A 107 3.21 4.77 16.48
C GLY A 107 2.49 5.77 17.39
N SER A 108 1.53 5.28 18.17
CA SER A 108 0.74 6.12 19.07
C SER A 108 1.46 6.49 20.37
N GLY A 109 2.50 5.73 20.72
CA GLY A 109 3.10 5.79 22.07
C GLY A 109 2.23 5.19 23.18
N VAL A 110 1.04 4.68 22.85
CA VAL A 110 0.10 4.11 23.81
C VAL A 110 0.22 2.59 23.82
N LEU A 111 0.59 2.04 24.99
CA LEU A 111 0.67 0.60 25.21
C LEU A 111 -0.70 0.04 25.58
N CYS A 112 -1.13 -1.00 24.89
CA CYS A 112 -2.30 -1.76 25.27
C CYS A 112 -2.00 -2.59 26.53
N LYS A 113 -2.73 -2.32 27.61
CA LYS A 113 -2.54 -3.01 28.88
C LYS A 113 -2.62 -4.53 28.72
N ASN A 114 -1.71 -5.22 29.40
CA ASN A 114 -1.65 -6.69 29.47
C ASN A 114 -1.33 -7.44 28.17
N THR A 115 -1.00 -6.74 27.07
CA THR A 115 -0.68 -7.38 25.81
C THR A 115 0.75 -7.17 25.36
N GLY A 116 1.41 -6.11 25.84
CA GLY A 116 2.72 -5.68 25.34
C GLY A 116 2.69 -5.06 23.94
N MET A 117 1.52 -4.87 23.35
CA MET A 117 1.36 -4.28 22.02
C MET A 117 1.12 -2.77 22.10
N TYR A 118 1.75 -2.02 21.21
CA TYR A 118 1.44 -0.61 21.03
C TYR A 118 0.27 -0.44 20.05
N PHE A 119 -0.60 0.51 20.33
CA PHE A 119 -1.59 0.94 19.37
C PHE A 119 -0.91 1.66 18.19
N ASN A 120 -1.47 1.49 17.00
CA ASN A 120 -1.09 2.28 15.85
C ASN A 120 -1.64 3.73 15.97
N ASN A 121 -1.19 4.61 15.10
CA ASN A 121 -1.77 5.94 14.92
C ASN A 121 -2.16 6.20 13.45
N SER A 122 -2.59 5.17 12.75
CA SER A 122 -2.93 5.28 11.31
C SER A 122 -4.01 6.32 11.04
N LEU A 123 -4.92 6.55 12.00
CA LEU A 123 -5.89 7.65 11.91
C LEU A 123 -5.21 9.04 11.85
N GLY A 124 -4.02 9.18 12.41
CA GLY A 124 -3.21 10.41 12.37
C GLY A 124 -2.29 10.51 11.14
N GLU A 125 -2.29 9.52 10.27
CA GLU A 125 -1.57 9.57 8.99
C GLU A 125 -2.38 10.40 7.99
N ILE A 126 -2.02 11.66 7.86
CA ILE A 126 -2.75 12.65 7.06
C ILE A 126 -2.79 12.27 5.57
N GLU A 127 -1.78 11.60 5.06
CA GLU A 127 -1.71 11.09 3.69
C GLU A 127 -2.77 10.02 3.38
N LEU A 128 -3.24 9.30 4.41
CA LEU A 128 -4.28 8.28 4.31
C LEU A 128 -5.64 8.79 4.78
N ASN A 129 -5.62 9.76 5.68
CA ASN A 129 -6.80 10.29 6.34
C ASN A 129 -6.79 11.82 6.30
N PRO A 130 -7.10 12.42 5.15
CA PRO A 130 -7.00 13.86 4.92
C PRO A 130 -7.97 14.69 5.79
N GLN A 131 -9.03 14.12 6.30
CA GLN A 131 -9.96 14.79 7.22
C GLN A 131 -9.52 14.70 8.68
N GLY A 132 -8.52 13.89 8.98
CA GLY A 132 -8.07 13.66 10.35
C GLY A 132 -9.16 13.00 11.20
N PHE A 133 -9.09 13.23 12.51
CA PHE A 133 -9.99 12.60 13.49
C PHE A 133 -11.48 12.96 13.34
N LEU A 134 -11.80 14.07 12.69
CA LEU A 134 -13.16 14.58 12.59
C LEU A 134 -13.91 14.06 11.37
N GLY A 135 -13.21 13.44 10.43
CA GLY A 135 -13.81 12.95 9.18
C GLY A 135 -14.32 11.51 9.24
N GLU A 136 -14.01 10.79 10.32
CA GLU A 136 -14.29 9.36 10.38
C GLU A 136 -15.53 9.06 11.23
N THR A 137 -16.33 8.12 10.75
CA THR A 137 -17.47 7.57 11.51
C THR A 137 -17.02 6.31 12.26
N LYS A 138 -17.54 6.11 13.46
CA LYS A 138 -17.27 4.90 14.23
C LYS A 138 -17.62 3.64 13.41
N GLY A 139 -16.63 2.78 13.21
CA GLY A 139 -16.76 1.55 12.45
C GLY A 139 -16.25 1.64 11.01
N ASP A 140 -15.92 2.83 10.52
CA ASP A 140 -15.29 2.99 9.22
C ASP A 140 -13.89 2.39 9.20
N ARG A 141 -13.48 1.94 8.03
CA ARG A 141 -12.14 1.39 7.80
C ARG A 141 -11.27 2.42 7.11
N LEU A 142 -10.07 2.58 7.63
CA LEU A 142 -9.08 3.47 7.04
C LEU A 142 -8.59 2.91 5.70
N ILE A 143 -8.38 3.81 4.77
CA ILE A 143 -7.70 3.50 3.51
C ILE A 143 -6.22 3.24 3.79
N SER A 144 -5.63 2.30 3.06
CA SER A 144 -4.22 1.94 3.18
C SER A 144 -3.51 1.92 1.83
N ASN A 145 -2.23 2.31 1.83
CA ASN A 145 -1.33 2.16 0.69
C ASN A 145 -0.59 0.82 0.69
N MET A 146 -0.77 -0.01 1.71
CA MET A 146 -0.12 -1.31 1.81
C MET A 146 -0.49 -2.17 0.61
N SER A 147 0.51 -2.80 0.00
CA SER A 147 0.37 -3.51 -1.29
C SER A 147 1.11 -4.83 -1.25
N PRO A 148 0.71 -5.77 -0.38
CA PRO A 148 1.24 -7.13 -0.49
C PRO A 148 0.71 -7.76 -1.78
N LEU A 149 1.61 -8.30 -2.60
CA LEU A 149 1.27 -8.93 -3.87
C LEU A 149 1.90 -10.32 -3.97
N ILE A 150 1.18 -11.21 -4.63
CA ILE A 150 1.67 -12.49 -5.11
C ILE A 150 1.76 -12.40 -6.63
N ILE A 151 2.90 -12.80 -7.18
CA ILE A 151 3.24 -12.68 -8.59
C ILE A 151 3.54 -14.07 -9.13
N GLN A 152 2.79 -14.47 -10.11
CA GLN A 152 3.05 -15.70 -10.87
C GLN A 152 3.72 -15.36 -12.20
N SER A 153 4.81 -16.04 -12.50
CA SER A 153 5.56 -15.95 -13.74
C SER A 153 5.92 -17.34 -14.25
N GLU A 154 6.55 -17.42 -15.41
CA GLU A 154 7.12 -18.66 -15.94
C GLU A 154 8.20 -19.26 -15.03
N ASN A 155 8.88 -18.43 -14.24
CA ASN A 155 9.93 -18.83 -13.31
C ASN A 155 9.42 -19.22 -11.92
N GLY A 156 8.10 -19.27 -11.72
CA GLY A 156 7.47 -19.62 -10.45
C GLY A 156 6.70 -18.47 -9.81
N ILE A 157 6.46 -18.60 -8.50
CA ILE A 157 5.69 -17.64 -7.71
C ILE A 157 6.64 -16.83 -6.84
N THR A 158 6.40 -15.51 -6.80
CA THR A 158 7.15 -14.55 -5.98
C THR A 158 6.19 -13.71 -5.18
N THR A 159 6.53 -13.41 -3.95
CA THR A 159 5.78 -12.48 -3.10
C THR A 159 6.55 -11.18 -2.95
N ILE A 160 5.87 -10.05 -3.00
CA ILE A 160 6.48 -8.73 -2.89
C ILE A 160 5.62 -7.80 -2.05
N GLY A 161 6.26 -6.92 -1.34
CA GLY A 161 5.69 -5.77 -0.66
C GLY A 161 6.80 -4.79 -0.30
N SER A 162 6.43 -3.62 0.19
CA SER A 162 7.41 -2.58 0.52
C SER A 162 6.91 -1.74 1.69
N PRO A 163 7.79 -1.31 2.59
CA PRO A 163 7.54 -0.16 3.44
C PRO A 163 7.67 1.15 2.64
N GLY A 164 7.27 2.28 3.22
CA GLY A 164 7.58 3.59 2.65
C GLY A 164 6.39 4.51 2.38
N ALA A 165 5.29 4.33 3.09
CA ALA A 165 4.11 5.21 3.01
C ALA A 165 3.66 5.45 1.55
N ASP A 166 3.72 6.68 1.07
CA ASP A 166 3.32 7.05 -0.29
C ASP A 166 4.15 6.43 -1.41
N ARG A 167 5.34 5.94 -1.10
CA ARG A 167 6.26 5.35 -2.08
C ARG A 167 6.04 3.86 -2.31
N ILE A 168 5.24 3.20 -1.48
CA ILE A 168 5.00 1.75 -1.54
C ILE A 168 4.63 1.31 -2.96
N SER A 169 3.56 1.88 -3.50
CA SER A 169 3.01 1.46 -4.79
C SER A 169 3.95 1.78 -5.96
N SER A 170 4.61 2.94 -5.96
CA SER A 170 5.55 3.31 -7.02
C SER A 170 6.83 2.48 -7.00
N ALA A 171 7.34 2.14 -5.82
CA ALA A 171 8.50 1.27 -5.67
C ALA A 171 8.22 -0.14 -6.21
N ILE A 172 7.10 -0.74 -5.80
CA ILE A 172 6.69 -2.06 -6.29
C ILE A 172 6.50 -2.03 -7.81
N ALA A 173 5.83 -1.00 -8.35
CA ALA A 173 5.61 -0.88 -9.79
C ALA A 173 6.92 -0.79 -10.58
N GLN A 174 7.91 -0.05 -10.10
CA GLN A 174 9.22 0.05 -10.76
C GLN A 174 9.96 -1.29 -10.77
N VAL A 175 9.95 -2.02 -9.65
CA VAL A 175 10.55 -3.36 -9.57
C VAL A 175 9.87 -4.31 -10.56
N LEU A 176 8.55 -4.33 -10.61
CA LEU A 176 7.80 -5.19 -11.53
C LEU A 176 8.05 -4.85 -13.00
N LEU A 177 8.14 -3.56 -13.34
CA LEU A 177 8.49 -3.11 -14.68
C LEU A 177 9.90 -3.54 -15.11
N ASN A 178 10.86 -3.42 -14.20
CA ASN A 178 12.23 -3.85 -14.48
C ASN A 178 12.32 -5.37 -14.61
N TYR A 179 11.68 -6.12 -13.71
CA TYR A 179 11.59 -7.57 -13.82
C TYR A 179 10.92 -7.99 -15.13
N SER A 180 9.84 -7.36 -15.54
CA SER A 180 9.13 -7.70 -16.79
C SER A 180 9.96 -7.48 -18.07
N LYS A 181 11.05 -6.71 -17.97
CA LYS A 181 12.01 -6.47 -19.09
C LYS A 181 13.20 -7.42 -19.03
N SER A 182 13.73 -7.66 -17.83
CA SER A 182 14.97 -8.43 -17.63
C SER A 182 14.72 -9.91 -17.34
N ASN A 183 13.52 -10.26 -16.89
CA ASN A 183 13.17 -11.58 -16.33
C ASN A 183 14.12 -12.04 -15.21
N ASN A 184 14.72 -11.08 -14.48
CA ASN A 184 15.74 -11.32 -13.48
C ASN A 184 15.53 -10.42 -12.25
N TRP A 185 15.18 -11.03 -11.11
CA TRP A 185 14.93 -10.31 -9.86
C TRP A 185 16.16 -9.57 -9.30
N LYS A 186 17.39 -10.02 -9.63
CA LYS A 186 18.61 -9.34 -9.18
C LYS A 186 18.85 -8.01 -9.94
N GLN A 187 18.19 -7.83 -11.07
CA GLN A 187 18.30 -6.64 -11.92
C GLN A 187 17.07 -5.75 -11.82
N ALA A 188 16.04 -6.21 -11.13
CA ALA A 188 14.80 -5.48 -10.91
C ALA A 188 14.92 -4.54 -9.72
#